data_4418cbbb0df0c56ecd631d05adc1ebb5
#
_entry.id   4418cbbb0df0c56ecd631d05adc1ebb5
#
_cell.length_a   1.000
_cell.length_b   1.000
_cell.length_c   1.000
_cell.angle_alpha   90.00
_cell.angle_beta   90.00
_cell.angle_gamma   90.00
#
_symmetry.space_group_name_H-M   'P 1'
#
loop_
_entity.id
_entity.type
_entity.pdbx_description
1 polymer ?
#
loop_
_entity_poly.entity_id
_entity_poly.type
_entity_poly.pdbx_seq_one_letter_code
_entity_poly.pdbx_strand_id
1 'polypeptide(L)'
;MRHRPDFRSLGAFDVALKLSLKPGEKFVLNGAVVQNGDRRGVLLLQNKASVLREKDIMQAEDVTTPARRIYFPMMMMYLDESSAGRYYDEFVRRLTDFMGVIRNPDVLAECVAIHKHAMEREYYKALMLCRKLIEYEDERLGNVASGVPERDSAG
;
A
#
# COMPACT_ATOMS: atom_id res chain seq x y z
N MET A 1 -32.09 -11.34 13.86
CA MET A 1 -31.32 -12.55 13.58
C MET A 1 -29.98 -12.18 12.97
N ARG A 2 -28.94 -12.55 13.64
CA ARG A 2 -27.60 -12.33 13.10
C ARG A 2 -27.38 -13.33 11.97
N HIS A 3 -27.25 -12.83 10.77
CA HIS A 3 -26.88 -13.64 9.64
C HIS A 3 -25.44 -14.15 9.87
N ARG A 4 -25.30 -15.44 10.15
CA ARG A 4 -23.97 -16.05 10.15
C ARG A 4 -23.54 -16.20 8.70
N PRO A 5 -22.38 -15.65 8.31
CA PRO A 5 -21.89 -15.93 6.98
C PRO A 5 -21.77 -17.45 6.83
N ASP A 6 -22.35 -17.97 5.79
CA ASP A 6 -22.21 -19.38 5.47
C ASP A 6 -20.81 -19.61 4.91
N PHE A 7 -19.90 -20.07 5.76
CA PHE A 7 -18.54 -20.37 5.37
C PHE A 7 -18.45 -21.48 4.32
N ARG A 8 -19.54 -22.21 4.09
CA ARG A 8 -19.60 -23.24 3.05
C ARG A 8 -19.77 -22.66 1.65
N SER A 9 -20.25 -21.40 1.55
CA SER A 9 -20.40 -20.72 0.27
C SER A 9 -19.11 -20.01 -0.16
N LEU A 10 -18.13 -19.92 0.73
CA LEU A 10 -16.80 -19.46 0.36
C LEU A 10 -16.15 -20.61 -0.43
N GLY A 11 -15.93 -20.40 -1.71
CA GLY A 11 -15.36 -21.41 -2.59
C GLY A 11 -14.03 -21.95 -2.09
N ALA A 12 -13.64 -23.12 -2.59
CA ALA A 12 -12.41 -23.84 -2.22
C ALA A 12 -11.12 -23.01 -2.40
N PHE A 13 -11.22 -21.80 -2.94
CA PHE A 13 -10.09 -20.90 -3.23
C PHE A 13 -9.90 -19.80 -2.17
N ASP A 14 -10.81 -19.69 -1.20
CA ASP A 14 -10.68 -18.71 -0.13
C ASP A 14 -9.74 -19.27 0.94
N VAL A 15 -8.45 -19.06 0.70
CA VAL A 15 -7.42 -19.40 1.69
C VAL A 15 -7.51 -18.40 2.82
N ALA A 16 -7.72 -18.88 4.04
CA ALA A 16 -7.69 -18.04 5.23
C ALA A 16 -6.35 -17.32 5.35
N LEU A 17 -6.38 -16.00 5.45
CA LEU A 17 -5.18 -15.23 5.69
C LEU A 17 -4.81 -15.31 7.16
N LYS A 18 -3.59 -15.75 7.44
CA LYS A 18 -3.05 -15.81 8.79
C LYS A 18 -2.21 -14.56 9.07
N LEU A 19 -2.59 -13.82 10.09
CA LEU A 19 -1.89 -12.63 10.55
C LEU A 19 -1.30 -12.89 11.94
N SER A 20 0.03 -12.89 12.03
CA SER A 20 0.73 -12.94 13.32
C SER A 20 0.88 -11.52 13.84
N LEU A 21 0.39 -11.26 15.05
CA LEU A 21 0.35 -9.93 15.64
C LEU A 21 1.31 -9.84 16.82
N LYS A 22 2.11 -8.78 16.82
CA LYS A 22 2.97 -8.45 17.96
C LYS A 22 2.14 -7.81 19.08
N PRO A 23 2.62 -7.87 20.34
CA PRO A 23 1.96 -7.13 21.42
C PRO A 23 1.83 -5.65 21.09
N GLY A 24 0.63 -5.10 21.29
CA GLY A 24 0.35 -3.69 21.03
C GLY A 24 0.32 -3.26 19.57
N GLU A 25 0.53 -4.17 18.65
CA GLU A 25 0.54 -3.85 17.21
C GLU A 25 -0.82 -3.31 16.77
N LYS A 26 -0.80 -2.20 16.04
CA LYS A 26 -2.00 -1.62 15.42
C LYS A 26 -2.10 -2.08 13.98
N PHE A 27 -3.32 -2.19 13.50
CA PHE A 27 -3.61 -2.47 12.09
C PHE A 27 -5.01 -1.94 11.75
N VAL A 28 -5.28 -1.79 10.47
CA VAL A 28 -6.60 -1.40 9.99
C VAL A 28 -7.24 -2.65 9.38
N LEU A 29 -8.48 -2.93 9.76
CA LEU A 29 -9.28 -4.03 9.25
C LEU A 29 -10.62 -3.49 8.78
N ASN A 30 -10.85 -3.51 7.47
CA ASN A 30 -12.06 -2.95 6.85
C ASN A 30 -12.40 -1.53 7.35
N GLY A 31 -11.38 -0.65 7.43
CA GLY A 31 -11.54 0.72 7.88
C GLY A 31 -11.53 0.90 9.40
N ALA A 32 -11.60 -0.16 10.17
CA ALA A 32 -11.54 -0.10 11.63
C ALA A 32 -10.09 -0.17 12.11
N VAL A 33 -9.70 0.75 12.97
CA VAL A 33 -8.39 0.68 13.64
C VAL A 33 -8.50 -0.32 14.79
N VAL A 34 -7.63 -1.33 14.76
CA VAL A 34 -7.60 -2.40 15.75
C VAL A 34 -6.21 -2.44 16.38
N GLN A 35 -6.16 -2.68 17.67
CA GLN A 35 -4.90 -2.83 18.39
C GLN A 35 -4.86 -4.20 19.08
N ASN A 36 -3.78 -4.93 18.88
CA ASN A 36 -3.54 -6.17 19.63
C ASN A 36 -3.26 -5.86 21.09
N GLY A 37 -3.65 -6.78 21.97
CA GLY A 37 -3.38 -6.66 23.41
C GLY A 37 -1.90 -6.85 23.73
N ASP A 38 -1.61 -7.18 24.97
CA ASP A 38 -0.26 -7.25 25.53
C ASP A 38 0.48 -8.57 25.24
N ARG A 39 -0.15 -9.49 24.51
CA ARG A 39 0.42 -10.78 24.13
C ARG A 39 0.44 -10.95 22.62
N ARG A 40 1.40 -11.75 22.12
CA ARG A 40 1.37 -12.17 20.72
C ARG A 40 0.07 -12.92 20.44
N GLY A 41 -0.50 -12.66 19.27
CA GLY A 41 -1.72 -13.30 18.83
C GLY A 41 -1.69 -13.63 17.36
N VAL A 42 -2.67 -14.43 16.94
CA VAL A 42 -2.86 -14.81 15.54
C VAL A 42 -4.32 -14.57 15.17
N LEU A 43 -4.52 -13.86 14.07
CA LEU A 43 -5.83 -13.73 13.45
C LEU A 43 -5.88 -14.61 12.21
N LEU A 44 -6.98 -15.32 12.07
CA LEU A 44 -7.30 -16.07 10.86
C LEU A 44 -8.49 -15.39 10.17
N LEU A 45 -8.22 -14.74 9.05
CA LEU A 45 -9.28 -14.15 8.24
C LEU A 45 -9.86 -15.21 7.33
N GLN A 46 -11.15 -15.46 7.47
CA GLN A 46 -11.84 -16.52 6.75
C GLN A 46 -12.39 -16.07 5.39
N ASN A 47 -12.46 -14.76 5.17
CA ASN A 47 -12.94 -14.17 3.94
C ASN A 47 -12.16 -12.92 3.59
N LYS A 48 -12.35 -12.39 2.39
CA LYS A 48 -11.65 -11.23 1.91
C LYS A 48 -11.92 -10.00 2.78
N ALA A 49 -10.86 -9.35 3.22
CA ALA A 49 -10.91 -8.12 4.00
C ALA A 49 -9.76 -7.20 3.60
N SER A 50 -9.98 -5.89 3.73
CA SER A 50 -8.90 -4.91 3.60
C SER A 50 -8.11 -4.87 4.90
N VAL A 51 -6.84 -5.23 4.84
CA VAL A 51 -5.94 -5.23 6.00
C VAL A 51 -4.73 -4.38 5.69
N LEU A 52 -4.40 -3.49 6.60
CA LEU A 52 -3.17 -2.70 6.51
C LEU A 52 -2.48 -2.72 7.87
N ARG A 53 -1.24 -3.19 7.89
CA ARG A 53 -0.44 -3.29 9.12
C ARG A 53 0.17 -1.94 9.48
N GLU A 54 0.50 -1.74 10.75
CA GLU A 54 1.03 -0.48 11.27
C GLU A 54 2.19 0.07 10.45
N LYS A 55 3.11 -0.80 10.04
CA LYS A 55 4.28 -0.40 9.23
C LYS A 55 3.91 0.19 7.86
N ASP A 56 2.74 -0.13 7.35
CA ASP A 56 2.26 0.31 6.04
C ASP A 56 1.28 1.47 6.13
N ILE A 57 0.88 1.87 7.33
CA ILE A 57 -0.01 3.01 7.55
C ILE A 57 0.82 4.29 7.50
N MET A 58 0.50 5.15 6.53
CA MET A 58 1.15 6.45 6.39
C MET A 58 0.25 7.54 6.96
N GLN A 59 0.80 8.37 7.84
CA GLN A 59 0.11 9.54 8.36
C GLN A 59 0.26 10.72 7.40
N ALA A 60 -0.67 11.67 7.45
CA ALA A 60 -0.61 12.85 6.59
C ALA A 60 0.70 13.64 6.75
N GLU A 61 1.26 13.65 7.96
CA GLU A 61 2.53 14.33 8.27
C GLU A 61 3.74 13.68 7.58
N ASP A 62 3.63 12.41 7.19
CA ASP A 62 4.72 11.66 6.56
C ASP A 62 4.77 11.84 5.05
N VAL A 63 3.78 12.52 4.47
CA VAL A 63 3.66 12.72 3.02
C VAL A 63 4.55 13.87 2.58
N THR A 64 5.86 13.63 2.58
CA THR A 64 6.89 14.66 2.38
C THR A 64 7.69 14.52 1.10
N THR A 65 7.53 13.44 0.35
CA THR A 65 8.32 13.16 -0.85
C THR A 65 7.42 12.79 -2.03
N PRO A 66 7.92 12.89 -3.27
CA PRO A 66 7.13 12.54 -4.44
C PRO A 66 6.54 11.13 -4.41
N ALA A 67 7.30 10.11 -4.00
CA ALA A 67 6.81 8.74 -3.93
C ALA A 67 5.75 8.58 -2.83
N ARG A 68 5.94 9.24 -1.67
CA ARG A 68 4.96 9.22 -0.58
C ARG A 68 3.66 9.92 -0.97
N ARG A 69 3.73 10.91 -1.83
CA ARG A 69 2.54 11.60 -2.37
C ARG A 69 1.72 10.70 -3.32
N ILE A 70 2.33 9.67 -3.88
CA ILE A 70 1.62 8.63 -4.64
C ILE A 70 1.02 7.59 -3.69
N TYR A 71 1.79 7.18 -2.69
CA TYR A 71 1.40 6.15 -1.73
C TYR A 71 0.14 6.52 -0.96
N PHE A 72 0.08 7.75 -0.46
CA PHE A 72 -1.00 8.18 0.43
C PHE A 72 -2.39 8.09 -0.22
N PRO A 73 -2.65 8.67 -1.41
CA PRO A 73 -3.95 8.52 -2.05
C PRO A 73 -4.26 7.06 -2.42
N MET A 74 -3.27 6.27 -2.79
CA MET A 74 -3.46 4.84 -3.04
C MET A 74 -3.87 4.10 -1.78
N MET A 75 -3.24 4.40 -0.66
CA MET A 75 -3.61 3.85 0.65
C MET A 75 -5.07 4.18 0.99
N MET A 76 -5.48 5.42 0.78
CA MET A 76 -6.85 5.84 1.05
C MET A 76 -7.87 5.12 0.15
N MET A 77 -7.54 4.90 -1.12
CA MET A 77 -8.39 4.12 -2.02
C MET A 77 -8.50 2.66 -1.58
N TYR A 78 -7.40 2.09 -1.07
CA TYR A 78 -7.40 0.72 -0.55
C TYR A 78 -8.23 0.59 0.73
N LEU A 79 -8.11 1.55 1.63
CA LEU A 79 -8.81 1.51 2.93
C LEU A 79 -10.31 1.74 2.79
N ASP A 80 -10.72 2.52 1.80
CA ASP A 80 -12.12 2.85 1.57
C ASP A 80 -12.39 2.95 0.07
N GLU A 81 -12.77 1.83 -0.53
CA GLU A 81 -13.08 1.77 -1.96
C GLU A 81 -14.25 2.69 -2.35
N SER A 82 -15.19 2.96 -1.44
CA SER A 82 -16.31 3.86 -1.71
C SER A 82 -15.85 5.30 -1.94
N SER A 83 -14.70 5.67 -1.40
CA SER A 83 -14.09 6.99 -1.56
C SER A 83 -13.01 7.02 -2.65
N ALA A 84 -12.83 5.94 -3.41
CA ALA A 84 -11.75 5.83 -4.40
C ALA A 84 -11.79 6.98 -5.42
N GLY A 85 -12.97 7.36 -5.90
CA GLY A 85 -13.11 8.47 -6.86
C GLY A 85 -12.58 9.79 -6.33
N ARG A 86 -12.63 10.00 -5.02
CA ARG A 86 -12.13 11.22 -4.37
C ARG A 86 -10.60 11.34 -4.44
N TYR A 87 -9.89 10.22 -4.39
CA TYR A 87 -8.44 10.21 -4.34
C TYR A 87 -7.79 9.87 -5.69
N TYR A 88 -8.57 9.40 -6.65
CA TYR A 88 -8.06 8.93 -7.93
C TYR A 88 -7.35 10.03 -8.73
N ASP A 89 -7.96 11.20 -8.82
CA ASP A 89 -7.39 12.32 -9.59
C ASP A 89 -6.06 12.78 -9.01
N GLU A 90 -5.97 12.85 -7.69
CA GLU A 90 -4.71 13.18 -7.02
C GLU A 90 -3.65 12.11 -7.26
N PHE A 91 -4.02 10.85 -7.15
CA PHE A 91 -3.14 9.72 -7.44
C PHE A 91 -2.56 9.83 -8.85
N VAL A 92 -3.40 10.02 -9.86
CA VAL A 92 -2.97 10.12 -11.26
C VAL A 92 -2.03 11.31 -11.44
N ARG A 93 -2.36 12.44 -10.88
CA ARG A 93 -1.51 13.64 -10.96
C ARG A 93 -0.13 13.41 -10.34
N ARG A 94 -0.09 12.84 -9.14
CA ARG A 94 1.17 12.58 -8.46
C ARG A 94 2.02 11.53 -9.19
N LEU A 95 1.38 10.50 -9.71
CA LEU A 95 2.08 9.48 -10.49
C LEU A 95 2.64 10.06 -11.79
N THR A 96 1.86 10.88 -12.48
CA THR A 96 2.30 11.54 -13.72
C THR A 96 3.49 12.45 -13.48
N ASP A 97 3.44 13.25 -12.41
CA ASP A 97 4.56 14.13 -12.03
C ASP A 97 5.83 13.31 -11.74
N PHE A 98 5.68 12.21 -11.01
CA PHE A 98 6.79 11.32 -10.68
C PHE A 98 7.41 10.72 -11.95
N MET A 99 6.57 10.21 -12.86
CA MET A 99 7.04 9.64 -14.12
C MET A 99 7.76 10.66 -14.99
N GLY A 100 7.38 11.93 -14.89
CA GLY A 100 8.01 13.00 -15.66
C GLY A 100 9.46 13.28 -15.28
N VAL A 101 9.89 12.90 -14.08
CA VAL A 101 11.25 13.15 -13.60
C VAL A 101 12.10 11.88 -13.46
N ILE A 102 11.51 10.72 -13.62
CA ILE A 102 12.21 9.43 -13.52
C ILE A 102 12.76 9.04 -14.90
N ARG A 103 14.00 8.60 -14.94
CA ARG A 103 14.67 8.13 -16.17
C ARG A 103 14.90 6.63 -16.19
N ASN A 104 14.90 5.99 -15.02
CA ASN A 104 15.12 4.55 -14.92
C ASN A 104 13.94 3.79 -15.54
N PRO A 105 14.16 2.99 -16.62
CA PRO A 105 13.07 2.29 -17.30
C PRO A 105 12.37 1.26 -16.44
N ASP A 106 13.06 0.63 -15.48
CA ASP A 106 12.45 -0.34 -14.57
C ASP A 106 11.47 0.34 -13.61
N VAL A 107 11.84 1.52 -13.12
CA VAL A 107 10.96 2.32 -12.23
C VAL A 107 9.76 2.83 -13.02
N LEU A 108 9.95 3.27 -14.27
CA LEU A 108 8.84 3.68 -15.13
C LEU A 108 7.89 2.51 -15.40
N ALA A 109 8.41 1.30 -15.60
CA ALA A 109 7.58 0.11 -15.76
C ALA A 109 6.77 -0.19 -14.50
N GLU A 110 7.33 0.01 -13.31
CA GLU A 110 6.59 -0.11 -12.05
C GLU A 110 5.47 0.92 -11.96
N CYS A 111 5.71 2.16 -12.37
CA CYS A 111 4.68 3.20 -12.41
C CYS A 111 3.51 2.81 -13.33
N VAL A 112 3.80 2.27 -14.49
CA VAL A 112 2.78 1.77 -15.42
C VAL A 112 1.97 0.64 -14.79
N ALA A 113 2.64 -0.30 -14.11
CA ALA A 113 1.98 -1.39 -13.41
C ALA A 113 1.08 -0.89 -12.28
N ILE A 114 1.52 0.12 -11.51
CA ILE A 114 0.71 0.74 -10.47
C ILE A 114 -0.58 1.30 -11.06
N HIS A 115 -0.49 2.04 -12.15
CA HIS A 115 -1.65 2.62 -12.81
C HIS A 115 -2.61 1.52 -13.30
N LYS A 116 -2.07 0.47 -13.92
CA LYS A 116 -2.86 -0.67 -14.39
C LYS A 116 -3.64 -1.32 -13.26
N HIS A 117 -2.96 -1.62 -12.15
CA HIS A 117 -3.62 -2.22 -10.99
C HIS A 117 -4.69 -1.30 -10.39
N ALA A 118 -4.43 0.00 -10.34
CA ALA A 118 -5.41 0.98 -9.87
C ALA A 118 -6.67 0.99 -10.75
N MET A 119 -6.51 0.93 -12.07
CA MET A 119 -7.65 0.87 -12.99
C MET A 119 -8.45 -0.41 -12.84
N GLU A 120 -7.80 -1.52 -12.50
CA GLU A 120 -8.44 -2.81 -12.26
C GLU A 120 -8.98 -2.95 -10.84
N ARG A 121 -8.90 -1.89 -10.03
CA ARG A 121 -9.29 -1.85 -8.61
C ARG A 121 -8.53 -2.84 -7.73
N GLU A 122 -7.35 -3.21 -8.15
CA GLU A 122 -6.42 -4.04 -7.38
C GLU A 122 -5.53 -3.15 -6.52
N TYR A 123 -6.15 -2.42 -5.59
CA TYR A 123 -5.47 -1.37 -4.82
C TYR A 123 -4.35 -1.88 -3.93
N TYR A 124 -4.48 -3.06 -3.35
CA TYR A 124 -3.41 -3.61 -2.52
C TYR A 124 -2.15 -3.90 -3.34
N LYS A 125 -2.31 -4.48 -4.52
CA LYS A 125 -1.18 -4.72 -5.42
C LYS A 125 -0.52 -3.41 -5.85
N ALA A 126 -1.33 -2.42 -6.19
CA ALA A 126 -0.83 -1.08 -6.52
C ALA A 126 -0.09 -0.46 -5.33
N LEU A 127 -0.64 -0.59 -4.11
CA LEU A 127 -0.04 -0.05 -2.89
C LEU A 127 1.34 -0.66 -2.61
N MET A 128 1.48 -1.97 -2.76
CA MET A 128 2.76 -2.65 -2.57
C MET A 128 3.81 -2.22 -3.58
N LEU A 129 3.41 -1.92 -4.81
CA LEU A 129 4.32 -1.35 -5.80
C LEU A 129 4.69 0.11 -5.46
N CYS A 130 3.75 0.89 -4.94
CA CYS A 130 4.05 2.25 -4.43
C CYS A 130 5.09 2.20 -3.31
N ARG A 131 5.05 1.19 -2.47
CA ARG A 131 6.05 0.98 -1.42
C ARG A 131 7.45 0.79 -2.00
N LYS A 132 7.56 0.06 -3.10
CA LYS A 132 8.84 -0.09 -3.80
C LYS A 132 9.36 1.24 -4.34
N LEU A 133 8.47 2.12 -4.80
CA LEU A 133 8.86 3.47 -5.21
C LEU A 133 9.45 4.27 -4.04
N ILE A 134 8.86 4.14 -2.86
CA ILE A 134 9.38 4.79 -1.65
C ILE A 134 10.77 4.25 -1.30
N GLU A 135 10.95 2.94 -1.35
CA GLU A 135 12.25 2.31 -1.09
C GLU A 135 13.31 2.81 -2.08
N TYR A 136 12.97 2.87 -3.37
CA TYR A 136 13.83 3.42 -4.40
C TYR A 136 14.18 4.89 -4.14
N GLU A 137 13.20 5.70 -3.79
CA GLU A 137 13.40 7.12 -3.50
C GLU A 137 14.28 7.31 -2.26
N ASP A 138 14.02 6.58 -1.17
CA ASP A 138 14.79 6.65 0.07
C ASP A 138 16.25 6.25 -0.16
N GLU A 139 16.49 5.25 -0.98
CA GLU A 139 17.83 4.81 -1.35
C GLU A 139 18.59 5.93 -2.08
N ARG A 140 17.96 6.57 -3.05
CA ARG A 140 18.56 7.68 -3.79
C ARG A 140 18.81 8.89 -2.89
N LEU A 141 17.86 9.27 -2.06
CA LEU A 141 18.00 10.37 -1.11
C LEU A 141 19.07 10.05 -0.06
N GLY A 142 19.13 8.81 0.42
CA GLY A 142 20.16 8.35 1.34
C GLY A 142 21.56 8.43 0.73
N ASN A 143 21.70 8.04 -0.53
CA ASN A 143 22.96 8.14 -1.25
C ASN A 143 23.41 9.59 -1.42
N VAL A 144 22.49 10.50 -1.73
CA VAL A 144 22.79 11.94 -1.83
C VAL A 144 23.22 12.50 -0.47
N ALA A 145 22.49 12.15 0.60
CA ALA A 145 22.79 12.62 1.95
C ALA A 145 24.12 12.09 2.48
N SER A 146 24.55 10.88 2.06
CA SER A 146 25.82 10.28 2.44
C SER A 146 27.01 10.77 1.58
N GLY A 147 26.75 11.61 0.58
CA GLY A 147 27.77 12.07 -0.36
C GLY A 147 28.23 11.02 -1.36
N VAL A 148 27.54 9.88 -1.43
CA VAL A 148 27.81 8.87 -2.44
C VAL A 148 27.24 9.37 -3.77
N PRO A 149 28.05 9.40 -4.86
CA PRO A 149 27.53 9.81 -6.15
C PRO A 149 26.39 8.89 -6.57
N GLU A 150 25.33 9.52 -7.01
CA GLU A 150 24.19 8.80 -7.57
C GLU A 150 24.69 7.92 -8.72
N ARG A 151 24.69 6.61 -8.50
CA ARG A 151 24.86 5.69 -9.60
C ARG A 151 23.56 5.76 -10.40
N ASP A 152 23.60 6.57 -11.42
CA ASP A 152 22.61 6.47 -12.44
C ASP A 152 22.68 5.04 -12.96
N SER A 153 21.71 4.23 -12.62
CA SER A 153 21.54 2.94 -13.25
C SER A 153 21.00 3.17 -14.65
N ALA A 154 21.71 3.99 -15.41
CA ALA A 154 21.51 4.11 -16.82
C ALA A 154 22.06 2.85 -17.44
N GLY A 155 21.24 1.86 -17.46
CA GLY A 155 21.44 0.79 -18.40
C GLY A 155 20.91 1.22 -19.71
#